data_1f278adce99d69505ccae580eb5139cc
#
_entry.id   1f278adce99d69505ccae580eb5139cc
#
_cell.length_a   1.000
_cell.length_b   1.000
_cell.length_c   1.000
_cell.angle_alpha   90.00
_cell.angle_beta   90.00
_cell.angle_gamma   90.00
#
_symmetry.space_group_name_H-M   'P 1'
#
loop_
_entity.id
_entity.type
_entity.pdbx_description
1 polymer ?
#
loop_
_entity_poly.entity_id
_entity_poly.type
_entity_poly.pdbx_seq_one_letter_code
_entity_poly.pdbx_strand_id
1 'polypeptide(L)'
;MFKKGGQEVLSEMDQSSYSKDRVKIVLNEKNMPTHWYNICSDLPTPLAPPLNPGTGEPIGPEDLAPLFPMKLIMQEVSTDKLIEIPDEVRDIYRQWRPTPLYRARRLEKALDTPAKIYYKYEGVSPSGSHKPNTAVAQAYYNKEEGVKKLTTETGAGQWGSALAFAGALFGLEVDVYMVKISFDQKPYRKALMESYGARCVASPSKETESGKSILASNPKSTGSLGIAISEAVEMAAQRDDTKYALGSVLNHVLLHQTIIGQESMKQLEIAGDEPDVIVGCTGGGSNFAGISFPYLGKNLKGESNIKFLAVEPANCPSLTKGKF
;
A
#
# COMPACT_ATOMS: atom_id res chain seq x y z
N MET A 1 38.23 36.14 -11.33
CA MET A 1 38.76 35.00 -12.09
C MET A 1 38.82 33.81 -11.12
N PHE A 2 37.69 33.12 -10.87
CA PHE A 2 37.64 31.93 -10.00
C PHE A 2 37.46 30.72 -10.89
N LYS A 3 38.36 29.75 -10.72
CA LYS A 3 38.52 28.57 -11.59
C LYS A 3 37.31 27.63 -11.52
N LYS A 4 36.85 27.26 -12.68
CA LYS A 4 36.01 26.07 -12.94
C LYS A 4 36.82 24.80 -12.61
N GLY A 5 36.78 24.34 -11.39
CA GLY A 5 37.48 23.11 -10.97
C GLY A 5 36.78 22.33 -9.87
N GLY A 6 35.69 22.88 -9.33
CA GLY A 6 35.02 22.28 -8.17
C GLY A 6 33.83 21.36 -8.47
N GLN A 7 33.26 21.41 -9.66
CA GLN A 7 32.04 20.62 -9.99
C GLN A 7 32.32 19.23 -10.57
N GLU A 8 33.47 19.04 -11.22
CA GLU A 8 33.82 17.69 -11.75
C GLU A 8 34.35 16.75 -10.66
N VAL A 9 35.02 17.29 -9.65
CA VAL A 9 35.58 16.48 -8.55
C VAL A 9 34.51 15.91 -7.63
N LEU A 10 33.33 16.55 -7.50
CA LEU A 10 32.23 16.05 -6.69
C LEU A 10 31.40 14.96 -7.40
N SER A 11 31.42 14.89 -8.73
CA SER A 11 30.71 13.85 -9.49
C SER A 11 31.47 12.52 -9.52
N GLU A 12 32.81 12.54 -9.51
CA GLU A 12 33.64 11.34 -9.48
C GLU A 12 33.83 10.77 -8.07
N MET A 13 33.86 11.62 -7.03
CA MET A 13 33.92 11.15 -5.64
C MET A 13 32.65 10.41 -5.19
N ASP A 14 31.50 10.63 -5.83
CA ASP A 14 30.22 10.04 -5.42
C ASP A 14 30.01 8.60 -5.92
N GLN A 15 30.78 8.14 -6.90
CA GLN A 15 30.61 6.78 -7.46
C GLN A 15 31.68 5.75 -7.02
N SER A 16 32.88 6.18 -6.66
CA SER A 16 33.99 5.24 -6.40
C SER A 16 34.27 4.89 -4.93
N SER A 17 33.75 5.67 -3.98
CA SER A 17 33.97 5.45 -2.54
C SER A 17 32.82 4.77 -1.80
N TYR A 18 31.76 4.39 -2.48
CA TYR A 18 30.62 3.71 -1.87
C TYR A 18 30.89 2.20 -1.74
N SER A 19 31.68 1.87 -0.72
CA SER A 19 32.09 0.50 -0.45
C SER A 19 30.90 -0.45 -0.28
N LYS A 20 31.14 -1.73 -0.62
CA LYS A 20 30.29 -2.91 -0.32
C LYS A 20 29.87 -3.02 1.16
N ASP A 21 30.21 -2.03 1.98
CA ASP A 21 30.02 -1.98 3.43
C ASP A 21 28.84 -1.13 3.90
N ARG A 22 28.06 -0.55 3.00
CA ARG A 22 26.90 0.25 3.40
C ARG A 22 25.85 -0.58 4.10
N VAL A 23 25.39 -0.08 5.24
CA VAL A 23 24.24 -0.65 5.97
C VAL A 23 22.94 0.01 5.54
N LYS A 24 22.96 1.30 5.20
CA LYS A 24 21.79 2.09 4.78
C LYS A 24 21.98 2.62 3.38
N ILE A 25 21.08 2.30 2.48
CA ILE A 25 21.07 2.74 1.09
C ILE A 25 19.85 3.61 0.86
N VAL A 26 20.08 4.86 0.49
CA VAL A 26 19.03 5.86 0.20
C VAL A 26 19.25 6.38 -1.21
N LEU A 27 18.18 6.49 -1.98
CA LEU A 27 18.20 7.13 -3.29
C LEU A 27 18.13 8.66 -3.13
N ASN A 28 18.67 9.37 -4.10
CA ASN A 28 18.38 10.78 -4.25
C ASN A 28 16.91 10.96 -4.67
N GLU A 29 16.28 12.03 -4.24
CA GLU A 29 14.88 12.36 -4.56
C GLU A 29 14.59 12.35 -6.08
N LYS A 30 15.53 12.84 -6.90
CA LYS A 30 15.42 12.81 -8.38
C LYS A 30 15.31 11.40 -8.96
N ASN A 31 15.65 10.37 -8.20
CA ASN A 31 15.59 8.96 -8.60
C ASN A 31 14.29 8.28 -8.13
N MET A 32 13.38 9.02 -7.48
CA MET A 32 12.04 8.50 -7.15
C MET A 32 11.31 8.14 -8.44
N PRO A 33 10.60 7.00 -8.50
CA PRO A 33 9.80 6.63 -9.65
C PRO A 33 8.75 7.69 -9.98
N THR A 34 8.55 7.95 -11.28
CA THR A 34 7.53 8.86 -11.81
C THR A 34 6.25 8.14 -12.25
N HIS A 35 6.29 6.81 -12.30
CA HIS A 35 5.18 5.94 -12.69
C HIS A 35 5.08 4.76 -11.74
N TRP A 36 3.88 4.28 -11.52
CA TRP A 36 3.66 2.96 -10.95
C TRP A 36 3.81 1.89 -12.02
N TYR A 37 4.34 0.75 -11.63
CA TYR A 37 4.47 -0.40 -12.51
C TYR A 37 3.25 -1.32 -12.39
N ASN A 38 2.58 -1.57 -13.50
CA ASN A 38 1.42 -2.44 -13.58
C ASN A 38 1.83 -3.83 -14.08
N ILE A 39 1.78 -4.82 -13.20
CA ILE A 39 2.13 -6.21 -13.54
C ILE A 39 1.13 -6.85 -14.51
N CYS A 40 -0.12 -6.36 -14.54
CA CYS A 40 -1.15 -6.91 -15.42
C CYS A 40 -0.73 -6.90 -16.90
N SER A 41 0.11 -5.94 -17.29
CA SER A 41 0.66 -5.85 -18.65
C SER A 41 1.63 -6.98 -19.01
N ASP A 42 2.26 -7.59 -18.04
CA ASP A 42 3.30 -8.61 -18.23
C ASP A 42 2.77 -10.03 -17.88
N LEU A 43 1.52 -10.17 -17.43
CA LEU A 43 0.91 -11.47 -17.14
C LEU A 43 0.65 -12.26 -18.42
N PRO A 44 0.92 -13.58 -18.43
CA PRO A 44 0.70 -14.44 -19.61
C PRO A 44 -0.77 -14.61 -19.97
N THR A 45 -1.66 -14.42 -19.00
CA THR A 45 -3.12 -14.46 -19.16
C THR A 45 -3.76 -13.29 -18.40
N PRO A 46 -4.78 -12.63 -18.96
CA PRO A 46 -5.52 -11.60 -18.24
C PRO A 46 -6.11 -12.13 -16.93
N LEU A 47 -6.21 -11.25 -15.93
CA LEU A 47 -6.90 -11.57 -14.68
C LEU A 47 -8.40 -11.83 -14.97
N ALA A 48 -8.96 -12.82 -14.29
CA ALA A 48 -10.40 -13.02 -14.29
C ALA A 48 -11.06 -11.83 -13.57
N PRO A 49 -12.20 -11.31 -14.07
CA PRO A 49 -12.95 -10.27 -13.39
C PRO A 49 -13.48 -10.77 -12.05
N PRO A 50 -13.60 -9.89 -11.04
CA PRO A 50 -14.27 -10.24 -9.80
C PRO A 50 -15.75 -10.59 -10.07
N LEU A 51 -16.32 -11.48 -9.26
CA LEU A 51 -17.70 -11.92 -9.40
C LEU A 51 -18.61 -11.22 -8.39
N ASN A 52 -19.81 -10.87 -8.81
CA ASN A 52 -20.84 -10.38 -7.93
C ASN A 52 -21.29 -11.54 -6.99
N PRO A 53 -21.19 -11.37 -5.67
CA PRO A 53 -21.48 -12.43 -4.71
C PRO A 53 -22.97 -12.86 -4.71
N GLY A 54 -23.88 -12.01 -5.18
CA GLY A 54 -25.31 -12.30 -5.24
C GLY A 54 -25.75 -13.03 -6.51
N THR A 55 -25.09 -12.72 -7.65
CA THR A 55 -25.49 -13.27 -8.97
C THR A 55 -24.48 -14.26 -9.53
N GLY A 56 -23.22 -14.24 -9.08
CA GLY A 56 -22.12 -15.00 -9.66
C GLY A 56 -21.62 -14.49 -11.01
N GLU A 57 -22.15 -13.37 -11.50
CA GLU A 57 -21.75 -12.76 -12.77
C GLU A 57 -20.53 -11.84 -12.58
N PRO A 58 -19.71 -11.64 -13.63
CA PRO A 58 -18.60 -10.71 -13.59
C PRO A 58 -19.04 -9.29 -13.24
N ILE A 59 -18.29 -8.64 -12.33
CA ILE A 59 -18.47 -7.22 -11.98
C ILE A 59 -17.76 -6.35 -13.01
N GLY A 60 -18.49 -5.38 -13.58
CA GLY A 60 -17.96 -4.36 -14.47
C GLY A 60 -17.56 -3.06 -13.75
N PRO A 61 -16.92 -2.13 -14.47
CA PRO A 61 -16.57 -0.82 -13.91
C PRO A 61 -17.76 -0.03 -13.34
N GLU A 62 -18.93 -0.14 -13.95
CA GLU A 62 -20.15 0.54 -13.52
C GLU A 62 -20.66 0.05 -12.16
N ASP A 63 -20.47 -1.25 -11.86
CA ASP A 63 -20.87 -1.85 -10.58
C ASP A 63 -19.99 -1.32 -9.41
N LEU A 64 -18.77 -0.87 -9.72
CA LEU A 64 -17.83 -0.32 -8.75
C LEU A 64 -17.99 1.20 -8.55
N ALA A 65 -18.61 1.90 -9.50
CA ALA A 65 -18.77 3.36 -9.50
C ALA A 65 -19.48 3.93 -8.25
N PRO A 66 -20.46 3.27 -7.63
CA PRO A 66 -21.01 3.73 -6.37
C PRO A 66 -19.99 3.83 -5.23
N LEU A 67 -18.96 2.96 -5.24
CA LEU A 67 -17.98 2.85 -4.15
C LEU A 67 -16.64 3.56 -4.43
N PHE A 68 -16.22 3.64 -5.69
CA PHE A 68 -14.92 4.18 -6.05
C PHE A 68 -15.02 5.27 -7.13
N PRO A 69 -14.09 6.24 -7.16
CA PRO A 69 -14.01 7.21 -8.25
C PRO A 69 -13.58 6.52 -9.56
N MET A 70 -14.08 7.02 -10.68
CA MET A 70 -13.86 6.40 -11.99
C MET A 70 -12.37 6.28 -12.35
N LYS A 71 -11.55 7.25 -11.99
CA LYS A 71 -10.10 7.20 -12.23
C LYS A 71 -9.40 6.02 -11.52
N LEU A 72 -9.85 5.62 -10.34
CA LEU A 72 -9.34 4.42 -9.67
C LEU A 72 -9.88 3.13 -10.30
N ILE A 73 -11.14 3.13 -10.74
CA ILE A 73 -11.73 1.99 -11.47
C ILE A 73 -11.00 1.77 -12.78
N MET A 74 -10.65 2.83 -13.51
CA MET A 74 -9.85 2.71 -14.74
C MET A 74 -8.45 2.13 -14.46
N GLN A 75 -7.83 2.44 -13.32
CA GLN A 75 -6.57 1.82 -12.92
C GLN A 75 -6.74 0.35 -12.52
N GLU A 76 -7.89 -0.01 -11.91
CA GLU A 76 -8.21 -1.39 -11.53
C GLU A 76 -8.20 -2.34 -12.72
N VAL A 77 -8.70 -1.87 -13.88
CA VAL A 77 -8.83 -2.67 -15.12
C VAL A 77 -7.76 -2.36 -16.17
N SER A 78 -6.82 -1.46 -15.88
CA SER A 78 -5.82 -1.02 -16.86
C SER A 78 -4.85 -2.15 -17.21
N THR A 79 -4.50 -2.21 -18.49
CA THR A 79 -3.42 -3.04 -19.04
C THR A 79 -2.17 -2.24 -19.40
N ASP A 80 -2.19 -0.92 -19.18
CA ASP A 80 -1.02 -0.08 -19.40
C ASP A 80 0.11 -0.45 -18.44
N LYS A 81 1.30 -0.61 -18.95
CA LYS A 81 2.47 -1.08 -18.17
C LYS A 81 2.93 -0.09 -17.12
N LEU A 82 2.89 1.19 -17.46
CA LEU A 82 3.33 2.28 -16.60
C LEU A 82 2.19 3.28 -16.48
N ILE A 83 1.77 3.54 -15.26
CA ILE A 83 0.74 4.53 -14.96
C ILE A 83 1.41 5.70 -14.25
N GLU A 84 1.27 6.89 -14.82
CA GLU A 84 1.91 8.09 -14.31
C GLU A 84 1.43 8.43 -12.89
N ILE A 85 2.38 8.76 -12.03
CA ILE A 85 2.09 9.29 -10.68
C ILE A 85 1.87 10.79 -10.82
N PRO A 86 0.67 11.32 -10.49
CA PRO A 86 0.41 12.74 -10.56
C PRO A 86 1.44 13.57 -9.79
N ASP A 87 1.79 14.75 -10.30
CA ASP A 87 2.80 15.62 -9.68
C ASP A 87 2.47 15.92 -8.22
N GLU A 88 1.20 16.22 -7.92
CA GLU A 88 0.72 16.51 -6.56
C GLU A 88 0.91 15.31 -5.61
N VAL A 89 0.68 14.10 -6.10
CA VAL A 89 0.94 12.86 -5.34
C VAL A 89 2.44 12.68 -5.12
N ARG A 90 3.27 12.96 -6.14
CA ARG A 90 4.74 12.87 -6.02
C ARG A 90 5.29 13.90 -5.04
N ASP A 91 4.75 15.11 -5.01
CA ASP A 91 5.16 16.16 -4.09
C ASP A 91 4.91 15.74 -2.63
N ILE A 92 3.77 15.10 -2.37
CA ILE A 92 3.48 14.53 -1.06
C ILE A 92 4.42 13.36 -0.74
N TYR A 93 4.67 12.46 -1.70
CA TYR A 93 5.60 11.33 -1.51
C TYR A 93 7.02 11.80 -1.13
N ARG A 94 7.53 12.90 -1.63
CA ARG A 94 8.84 13.46 -1.30
C ARG A 94 9.03 13.74 0.20
N GLN A 95 7.95 13.83 0.98
CA GLN A 95 8.04 14.01 2.44
C GLN A 95 8.68 12.81 3.14
N TRP A 96 8.64 11.60 2.58
CA TRP A 96 9.25 10.39 3.16
C TRP A 96 9.93 9.47 2.15
N ARG A 97 9.75 9.70 0.87
CA ARG A 97 10.36 8.88 -0.19
C ARG A 97 11.53 9.61 -0.85
N PRO A 98 12.51 8.89 -1.40
CA PRO A 98 12.69 7.43 -1.39
C PRO A 98 12.94 6.86 0.01
N THR A 99 12.29 5.72 0.33
CA THR A 99 12.48 5.07 1.63
C THR A 99 13.80 4.29 1.67
N PRO A 100 14.43 4.10 2.82
CA PRO A 100 15.72 3.44 2.90
C PRO A 100 15.62 1.91 2.68
N LEU A 101 16.67 1.34 2.08
CA LEU A 101 16.98 -0.07 2.11
C LEU A 101 18.11 -0.29 3.11
N TYR A 102 17.92 -1.21 4.04
CA TYR A 102 18.91 -1.56 5.05
C TYR A 102 19.45 -2.97 4.86
N ARG A 103 20.76 -3.14 5.10
CA ARG A 103 21.36 -4.45 5.26
C ARG A 103 21.31 -4.89 6.73
N ALA A 104 20.72 -6.05 6.98
CA ALA A 104 20.46 -6.57 8.32
C ALA A 104 21.66 -7.42 8.86
N ARG A 105 22.87 -6.87 8.91
CA ARG A 105 24.11 -7.59 9.30
C ARG A 105 24.03 -8.28 10.68
N ARG A 106 23.29 -7.67 11.63
CA ARG A 106 23.10 -8.29 12.94
C ARG A 106 22.24 -9.55 12.87
N LEU A 107 21.24 -9.54 11.99
CA LEU A 107 20.39 -10.70 11.74
C LEU A 107 21.18 -11.79 10.99
N GLU A 108 21.95 -11.43 9.97
CA GLU A 108 22.85 -12.33 9.27
C GLU A 108 23.75 -13.08 10.26
N LYS A 109 24.40 -12.32 11.17
CA LYS A 109 25.25 -12.90 12.23
C LYS A 109 24.47 -13.76 13.22
N ALA A 110 23.29 -13.33 13.65
CA ALA A 110 22.48 -14.08 14.62
C ALA A 110 21.96 -15.42 14.07
N LEU A 111 21.75 -15.48 12.74
CA LEU A 111 21.32 -16.70 12.03
C LEU A 111 22.49 -17.57 11.56
N ASP A 112 23.73 -17.12 11.78
CA ASP A 112 24.96 -17.78 11.30
C ASP A 112 24.84 -18.16 9.80
N THR A 113 24.41 -17.21 8.98
CA THR A 113 24.13 -17.43 7.56
C THR A 113 25.08 -16.63 6.67
N PRO A 114 25.56 -17.20 5.52
CA PRO A 114 26.28 -16.45 4.50
C PRO A 114 25.36 -15.54 3.65
N ALA A 115 24.04 -15.69 3.78
CA ALA A 115 23.10 -14.90 3.01
C ALA A 115 23.17 -13.42 3.37
N LYS A 116 23.10 -12.55 2.35
CA LYS A 116 22.94 -11.11 2.53
C LYS A 116 21.47 -10.79 2.72
N ILE A 117 21.10 -10.25 3.89
CA ILE A 117 19.72 -9.94 4.23
C ILE A 117 19.50 -8.44 4.14
N TYR A 118 18.56 -8.03 3.29
CA TYR A 118 18.11 -6.64 3.13
C TYR A 118 16.66 -6.49 3.54
N TYR A 119 16.29 -5.32 4.07
CA TYR A 119 14.88 -4.97 4.26
C TYR A 119 14.59 -3.55 3.80
N LYS A 120 13.54 -3.41 3.01
CA LYS A 120 13.00 -2.12 2.57
C LYS A 120 12.12 -1.56 3.68
N TYR A 121 12.48 -0.42 4.24
CA TYR A 121 11.83 0.10 5.45
C TYR A 121 10.82 1.19 5.13
N GLU A 122 9.56 0.84 5.12
CA GLU A 122 8.43 1.75 4.87
C GLU A 122 7.92 2.45 6.14
N GLY A 123 8.49 2.17 7.31
CA GLY A 123 8.11 2.75 8.58
C GLY A 123 8.51 4.22 8.77
N VAL A 124 9.22 4.82 7.80
CA VAL A 124 9.57 6.25 7.78
C VAL A 124 8.42 7.15 7.34
N SER A 125 7.33 6.59 6.84
CA SER A 125 6.15 7.36 6.43
C SER A 125 5.42 7.98 7.64
N PRO A 126 4.62 9.03 7.45
CA PRO A 126 3.90 9.71 8.55
C PRO A 126 2.95 8.80 9.34
N SER A 127 2.46 7.70 8.75
CA SER A 127 1.63 6.70 9.45
C SER A 127 2.42 5.47 9.93
N GLY A 128 3.73 5.41 9.69
CA GLY A 128 4.61 4.32 10.12
C GLY A 128 4.43 3.02 9.34
N SER A 129 4.00 3.08 8.05
CA SER A 129 3.78 1.91 7.20
C SER A 129 3.86 2.23 5.70
N HIS A 130 3.77 1.19 4.83
CA HIS A 130 3.69 1.37 3.37
C HIS A 130 2.34 1.95 2.89
N LYS A 131 1.32 1.95 3.72
CA LYS A 131 -0.05 2.27 3.31
C LYS A 131 -0.28 3.70 2.80
N PRO A 132 0.46 4.75 3.23
CA PRO A 132 0.33 6.07 2.64
C PRO A 132 0.58 6.14 1.14
N ASN A 133 1.34 5.21 0.55
CA ASN A 133 1.56 5.19 -0.89
C ASN A 133 0.26 5.06 -1.69
N THR A 134 -0.68 4.25 -1.23
CA THR A 134 -2.00 4.16 -1.86
C THR A 134 -3.01 5.14 -1.26
N ALA A 135 -2.92 5.45 0.04
CA ALA A 135 -3.87 6.37 0.67
C ALA A 135 -3.83 7.76 0.04
N VAL A 136 -2.63 8.29 -0.22
CA VAL A 136 -2.43 9.59 -0.89
C VAL A 136 -2.97 9.57 -2.31
N ALA A 137 -2.68 8.51 -3.09
CA ALA A 137 -3.19 8.36 -4.45
C ALA A 137 -4.74 8.26 -4.47
N GLN A 138 -5.32 7.45 -3.58
CA GLN A 138 -6.77 7.32 -3.49
C GLN A 138 -7.44 8.64 -3.08
N ALA A 139 -6.90 9.35 -2.10
CA ALA A 139 -7.42 10.64 -1.67
C ALA A 139 -7.34 11.68 -2.79
N TYR A 140 -6.22 11.74 -3.52
CA TYR A 140 -6.05 12.60 -4.70
C TYR A 140 -7.16 12.37 -5.73
N TYR A 141 -7.34 11.13 -6.20
CA TYR A 141 -8.32 10.83 -7.24
C TYR A 141 -9.77 11.04 -6.79
N ASN A 142 -10.07 10.78 -5.52
CA ASN A 142 -11.38 11.11 -4.96
C ASN A 142 -11.61 12.63 -4.93
N LYS A 143 -10.59 13.42 -4.52
CA LYS A 143 -10.67 14.88 -4.53
C LYS A 143 -10.90 15.43 -5.93
N GLU A 144 -10.16 14.92 -6.93
CA GLU A 144 -10.30 15.32 -8.33
C GLU A 144 -11.70 15.09 -8.91
N GLU A 145 -12.42 14.07 -8.42
CA GLU A 145 -13.80 13.77 -8.83
C GLU A 145 -14.86 14.42 -7.93
N GLY A 146 -14.44 15.35 -7.05
CA GLY A 146 -15.36 16.17 -6.24
C GLY A 146 -15.93 15.45 -5.02
N VAL A 147 -15.42 14.28 -4.65
CA VAL A 147 -15.76 13.56 -3.42
C VAL A 147 -15.44 14.44 -2.21
N LYS A 148 -16.30 14.40 -1.20
CA LYS A 148 -16.15 15.19 0.04
C LYS A 148 -15.71 14.34 1.22
N LYS A 149 -16.08 13.06 1.20
CA LYS A 149 -15.89 12.16 2.32
C LYS A 149 -15.43 10.78 1.87
N LEU A 150 -14.51 10.20 2.65
CA LEU A 150 -14.10 8.82 2.52
C LEU A 150 -14.54 8.01 3.73
N THR A 151 -15.01 6.79 3.48
CA THR A 151 -15.24 5.80 4.52
C THR A 151 -14.29 4.64 4.32
N THR A 152 -13.87 4.02 5.41
CA THR A 152 -13.01 2.84 5.35
C THR A 152 -13.09 2.00 6.61
N GLU A 153 -12.65 0.76 6.49
CA GLU A 153 -12.37 -0.10 7.63
C GLU A 153 -10.91 0.00 8.05
N THR A 154 -10.61 -0.48 9.26
CA THR A 154 -9.25 -0.77 9.65
C THR A 154 -9.19 -1.89 10.70
N GLY A 155 -8.28 -2.83 10.54
CA GLY A 155 -8.02 -3.88 11.54
C GLY A 155 -7.26 -3.32 12.73
N ALA A 156 -5.93 -3.30 12.63
CA ALA A 156 -5.03 -2.82 13.69
C ALA A 156 -4.81 -1.30 13.72
N GLY A 157 -5.44 -0.55 12.82
CA GLY A 157 -5.39 0.91 12.74
C GLY A 157 -4.37 1.49 11.75
N GLN A 158 -3.53 0.69 11.12
CA GLN A 158 -2.52 1.22 10.19
C GLN A 158 -3.13 1.83 8.93
N TRP A 159 -4.14 1.19 8.34
CA TRP A 159 -4.81 1.70 7.17
C TRP A 159 -5.61 2.97 7.51
N GLY A 160 -6.40 2.93 8.57
CA GLY A 160 -7.14 4.12 9.03
C GLY A 160 -6.22 5.31 9.29
N SER A 161 -5.04 5.10 9.91
CA SER A 161 -4.05 6.17 10.12
C SER A 161 -3.49 6.73 8.81
N ALA A 162 -3.26 5.87 7.81
CA ALA A 162 -2.76 6.29 6.50
C ALA A 162 -3.80 7.10 5.73
N LEU A 163 -5.08 6.66 5.74
CA LEU A 163 -6.15 7.37 5.07
C LEU A 163 -6.52 8.67 5.78
N ALA A 164 -6.50 8.70 7.12
CA ALA A 164 -6.69 9.92 7.90
C ALA A 164 -5.64 11.00 7.54
N PHE A 165 -4.37 10.60 7.46
CA PHE A 165 -3.29 11.47 6.99
C PHE A 165 -3.56 12.01 5.58
N ALA A 166 -3.90 11.13 4.63
CA ALA A 166 -4.18 11.53 3.26
C ALA A 166 -5.42 12.42 3.15
N GLY A 167 -6.49 12.13 3.89
CA GLY A 167 -7.69 12.97 3.96
C GLY A 167 -7.39 14.38 4.43
N ALA A 168 -6.55 14.53 5.47
CA ALA A 168 -6.13 15.83 5.97
C ALA A 168 -5.39 16.65 4.90
N LEU A 169 -4.53 16.02 4.08
CA LEU A 169 -3.78 16.71 3.03
C LEU A 169 -4.69 17.23 1.90
N PHE A 170 -5.75 16.49 1.57
CA PHE A 170 -6.65 16.84 0.47
C PHE A 170 -7.96 17.51 0.92
N GLY A 171 -8.12 17.76 2.21
CA GLY A 171 -9.34 18.38 2.77
C GLY A 171 -10.58 17.49 2.64
N LEU A 172 -10.41 16.17 2.73
CA LEU A 172 -11.49 15.19 2.73
C LEU A 172 -11.85 14.78 4.16
N GLU A 173 -13.13 14.67 4.44
CA GLU A 173 -13.59 14.02 5.67
C GLU A 173 -13.28 12.53 5.60
N VAL A 174 -12.91 11.92 6.73
CA VAL A 174 -12.61 10.50 6.80
C VAL A 174 -13.31 9.85 7.99
N ASP A 175 -14.15 8.85 7.73
CA ASP A 175 -14.74 7.97 8.75
C ASP A 175 -14.07 6.59 8.69
N VAL A 176 -13.54 6.15 9.84
CA VAL A 176 -12.81 4.89 9.98
C VAL A 176 -13.54 3.95 10.92
N TYR A 177 -13.99 2.81 10.40
CA TYR A 177 -14.58 1.72 11.19
C TYR A 177 -13.47 0.77 11.63
N MET A 178 -13.08 0.87 12.90
CA MET A 178 -11.97 0.08 13.45
C MET A 178 -12.50 -1.16 14.19
N VAL A 179 -11.94 -2.33 13.88
CA VAL A 179 -12.27 -3.59 14.57
C VAL A 179 -12.19 -3.40 16.07
N LYS A 180 -13.29 -3.67 16.78
CA LYS A 180 -13.50 -3.30 18.19
C LYS A 180 -12.39 -3.78 19.13
N ILE A 181 -11.92 -5.02 19.01
CA ILE A 181 -10.84 -5.50 19.86
C ILE A 181 -9.56 -4.67 19.70
N SER A 182 -9.24 -4.27 18.48
CA SER A 182 -8.09 -3.40 18.22
C SER A 182 -8.32 -1.96 18.67
N PHE A 183 -9.55 -1.46 18.54
CA PHE A 183 -9.95 -0.14 19.02
C PHE A 183 -9.72 -0.04 20.54
N ASP A 184 -10.12 -1.06 21.29
CA ASP A 184 -9.96 -1.12 22.75
C ASP A 184 -8.49 -1.29 23.17
N GLN A 185 -7.73 -2.14 22.45
CA GLN A 185 -6.32 -2.46 22.79
C GLN A 185 -5.29 -1.43 22.30
N LYS A 186 -5.64 -0.61 21.31
CA LYS A 186 -4.70 0.31 20.63
C LYS A 186 -5.23 1.76 20.63
N PRO A 187 -5.48 2.38 21.79
CA PRO A 187 -6.09 3.72 21.86
C PRO A 187 -5.28 4.80 21.16
N TYR A 188 -3.95 4.65 21.08
CA TYR A 188 -3.08 5.61 20.38
C TYR A 188 -3.31 5.62 18.86
N ARG A 189 -3.83 4.53 18.27
CA ARG A 189 -4.20 4.52 16.85
C ARG A 189 -5.41 5.41 16.58
N LYS A 190 -6.41 5.36 17.47
CA LYS A 190 -7.54 6.29 17.44
C LYS A 190 -7.05 7.72 17.58
N ALA A 191 -6.26 8.02 18.60
CA ALA A 191 -5.73 9.37 18.82
C ALA A 191 -4.95 9.90 17.60
N LEU A 192 -4.14 9.06 16.95
CA LEU A 192 -3.43 9.45 15.71
C LEU A 192 -4.39 9.78 14.57
N MET A 193 -5.43 8.96 14.34
CA MET A 193 -6.43 9.24 13.32
C MET A 193 -7.20 10.54 13.60
N GLU A 194 -7.59 10.76 14.84
CA GLU A 194 -8.29 11.97 15.28
C GLU A 194 -7.39 13.21 15.21
N SER A 195 -6.07 13.09 15.40
CA SER A 195 -5.12 14.21 15.22
C SER A 195 -5.00 14.67 13.77
N TYR A 196 -5.31 13.77 12.81
CA TYR A 196 -5.45 14.11 11.40
C TYR A 196 -6.88 14.53 11.01
N GLY A 197 -7.79 14.70 11.97
CA GLY A 197 -9.17 15.12 11.74
C GLY A 197 -10.13 14.02 11.32
N ALA A 198 -9.72 12.75 11.31
CA ALA A 198 -10.63 11.65 10.98
C ALA A 198 -11.48 11.24 12.19
N ARG A 199 -12.68 10.74 11.93
CA ARG A 199 -13.53 10.11 12.93
C ARG A 199 -13.26 8.61 12.99
N CYS A 200 -12.98 8.07 14.17
CA CYS A 200 -12.70 6.65 14.36
C CYS A 200 -13.80 6.01 15.23
N VAL A 201 -14.51 5.04 14.66
CA VAL A 201 -15.66 4.34 15.24
C VAL A 201 -15.31 2.88 15.49
N ALA A 202 -15.66 2.35 16.69
CA ALA A 202 -15.51 0.94 16.96
C ALA A 202 -16.55 0.11 16.20
N SER A 203 -16.10 -0.91 15.46
CA SER A 203 -16.94 -1.83 14.68
C SER A 203 -17.02 -3.22 15.35
N PRO A 204 -18.24 -3.79 15.56
CA PRO A 204 -19.53 -3.32 15.08
C PRO A 204 -20.05 -2.11 15.84
N SER A 205 -20.68 -1.17 15.13
CA SER A 205 -21.25 0.07 15.67
C SER A 205 -22.78 0.03 15.74
N LYS A 206 -23.36 1.02 16.40
CA LYS A 206 -24.81 1.25 16.41
C LYS A 206 -25.26 2.22 15.30
N GLU A 207 -24.36 2.66 14.46
CA GLU A 207 -24.62 3.69 13.45
C GLU A 207 -25.11 3.10 12.12
N THR A 208 -24.73 1.87 11.82
CA THR A 208 -25.05 1.15 10.58
C THR A 208 -26.03 0.01 10.83
N GLU A 209 -26.78 -0.41 9.82
CA GLU A 209 -27.65 -1.57 9.92
C GLU A 209 -26.83 -2.87 10.02
N SER A 210 -25.71 -2.94 9.31
CA SER A 210 -24.77 -4.04 9.41
C SER A 210 -24.26 -4.21 10.84
N GLY A 211 -23.81 -3.13 11.48
CA GLY A 211 -23.34 -3.15 12.86
C GLY A 211 -24.44 -3.49 13.87
N LYS A 212 -25.65 -2.89 13.74
CA LYS A 212 -26.80 -3.18 14.57
C LYS A 212 -27.21 -4.65 14.53
N SER A 213 -27.24 -5.25 13.34
CA SER A 213 -27.58 -6.68 13.15
C SER A 213 -26.59 -7.59 13.89
N ILE A 214 -25.30 -7.29 13.78
CA ILE A 214 -24.27 -8.07 14.51
C ILE A 214 -24.42 -7.90 16.02
N LEU A 215 -24.64 -6.69 16.51
CA LEU A 215 -24.81 -6.43 17.95
C LEU A 215 -26.08 -7.02 18.51
N ALA A 216 -27.15 -7.12 17.71
CA ALA A 216 -28.38 -7.80 18.12
C ALA A 216 -28.18 -9.31 18.29
N SER A 217 -27.42 -9.96 17.39
CA SER A 217 -27.12 -11.39 17.49
C SER A 217 -26.01 -11.71 18.48
N ASN A 218 -25.02 -10.83 18.63
CA ASN A 218 -23.88 -10.98 19.56
C ASN A 218 -23.49 -9.64 20.18
N PRO A 219 -24.11 -9.24 21.31
CA PRO A 219 -23.84 -7.96 21.98
C PRO A 219 -22.39 -7.79 22.48
N LYS A 220 -21.64 -8.89 22.62
CA LYS A 220 -20.25 -8.93 23.04
C LYS A 220 -19.27 -9.14 21.88
N SER A 221 -19.72 -8.96 20.65
CA SER A 221 -18.84 -9.10 19.48
C SER A 221 -17.58 -8.25 19.60
N THR A 222 -16.43 -8.87 19.37
CA THR A 222 -15.13 -8.18 19.32
C THR A 222 -14.84 -7.57 17.95
N GLY A 223 -15.77 -7.75 17.00
CA GLY A 223 -15.65 -7.30 15.63
C GLY A 223 -14.77 -8.20 14.76
N SER A 224 -14.83 -7.96 13.47
CA SER A 224 -13.94 -8.55 12.47
C SER A 224 -13.71 -7.56 11.35
N LEU A 225 -12.70 -7.79 10.51
CA LEU A 225 -12.43 -6.92 9.37
C LEU A 225 -13.63 -6.91 8.39
N GLY A 226 -14.26 -8.07 8.13
CA GLY A 226 -15.43 -8.16 7.28
C GLY A 226 -16.62 -7.34 7.78
N ILE A 227 -16.88 -7.33 9.10
CA ILE A 227 -17.95 -6.50 9.69
C ILE A 227 -17.62 -5.00 9.45
N ALA A 228 -16.38 -4.59 9.73
CA ALA A 228 -15.96 -3.20 9.54
C ALA A 228 -16.03 -2.76 8.07
N ILE A 229 -15.70 -3.66 7.11
CA ILE A 229 -15.90 -3.44 5.68
C ILE A 229 -17.38 -3.21 5.37
N SER A 230 -18.27 -4.08 5.85
CA SER A 230 -19.72 -3.94 5.60
C SER A 230 -20.25 -2.60 6.09
N GLU A 231 -19.84 -2.16 7.27
CA GLU A 231 -20.24 -0.85 7.81
C GLU A 231 -19.70 0.31 6.97
N ALA A 232 -18.43 0.27 6.56
CA ALA A 232 -17.82 1.33 5.76
C ALA A 232 -18.45 1.42 4.36
N VAL A 233 -18.71 0.28 3.71
CA VAL A 233 -19.37 0.20 2.41
C VAL A 233 -20.81 0.69 2.48
N GLU A 234 -21.57 0.29 3.52
CA GLU A 234 -22.92 0.78 3.77
C GLU A 234 -22.97 2.31 3.82
N MET A 235 -22.03 2.91 4.55
CA MET A 235 -21.98 4.38 4.68
C MET A 235 -21.57 5.07 3.38
N ALA A 236 -20.69 4.47 2.57
CA ALA A 236 -20.35 5.01 1.26
C ALA A 236 -21.56 5.00 0.31
N ALA A 237 -22.32 3.91 0.30
CA ALA A 237 -23.47 3.72 -0.59
C ALA A 237 -24.67 4.64 -0.28
N GLN A 238 -24.70 5.26 0.91
CA GLN A 238 -25.82 6.13 1.32
C GLN A 238 -25.75 7.56 0.75
N ARG A 239 -24.58 7.97 0.18
CA ARG A 239 -24.36 9.37 -0.24
C ARG A 239 -23.54 9.43 -1.51
N ASP A 240 -23.94 10.28 -2.44
CA ASP A 240 -23.24 10.47 -3.72
C ASP A 240 -21.87 11.14 -3.57
N ASP A 241 -21.67 11.96 -2.53
CA ASP A 241 -20.42 12.68 -2.25
C ASP A 241 -19.43 11.90 -1.37
N THR A 242 -19.75 10.65 -1.06
CA THR A 242 -18.96 9.77 -0.19
C THR A 242 -18.54 8.53 -0.96
N LYS A 243 -17.26 8.14 -0.83
CA LYS A 243 -16.71 6.93 -1.44
C LYS A 243 -16.01 6.08 -0.40
N TYR A 244 -15.88 4.80 -0.73
CA TYR A 244 -15.13 3.82 0.04
C TYR A 244 -13.66 3.80 -0.40
N ALA A 245 -12.74 3.68 0.54
CA ALA A 245 -11.33 3.51 0.26
C ALA A 245 -10.81 2.21 0.88
N LEU A 246 -10.00 1.45 0.15
CA LEU A 246 -9.51 0.14 0.56
C LEU A 246 -7.98 0.12 0.60
N GLY A 247 -7.41 -0.41 1.68
CA GLY A 247 -5.96 -0.38 1.94
C GLY A 247 -5.16 -1.56 1.37
N SER A 248 -5.80 -2.49 0.66
CA SER A 248 -5.18 -3.68 0.07
C SER A 248 -6.13 -4.33 -0.94
N VAL A 249 -5.82 -5.52 -1.45
CA VAL A 249 -6.65 -6.41 -2.27
C VAL A 249 -6.79 -5.98 -3.73
N LEU A 250 -7.31 -4.79 -4.00
CA LEU A 250 -7.62 -4.30 -5.34
C LEU A 250 -6.36 -3.99 -6.16
N ASN A 251 -6.42 -4.18 -7.48
CA ASN A 251 -5.28 -3.99 -8.38
C ASN A 251 -4.71 -2.58 -8.30
N HIS A 252 -5.53 -1.53 -8.27
CA HIS A 252 -5.04 -0.16 -8.14
C HIS A 252 -4.28 0.07 -6.83
N VAL A 253 -4.67 -0.61 -5.74
CA VAL A 253 -3.94 -0.55 -4.46
C VAL A 253 -2.58 -1.23 -4.59
N LEU A 254 -2.53 -2.43 -5.18
CA LEU A 254 -1.29 -3.18 -5.40
C LEU A 254 -0.35 -2.41 -6.34
N LEU A 255 -0.91 -1.80 -7.39
CA LEU A 255 -0.23 -0.94 -8.34
C LEU A 255 0.49 0.23 -7.64
N HIS A 256 -0.21 0.98 -6.79
CA HIS A 256 0.37 2.12 -6.06
C HIS A 256 1.54 1.72 -5.17
N GLN A 257 1.58 0.49 -4.68
CA GLN A 257 2.67 0.00 -3.84
C GLN A 257 3.94 -0.36 -4.63
N THR A 258 3.86 -0.52 -5.95
CA THR A 258 5.01 -0.95 -6.76
C THR A 258 6.17 0.04 -6.77
N ILE A 259 5.95 1.27 -6.35
CA ILE A 259 7.01 2.27 -6.11
C ILE A 259 8.09 1.73 -5.15
N ILE A 260 7.70 0.86 -4.19
CA ILE A 260 8.60 0.23 -3.21
C ILE A 260 9.63 -0.65 -3.93
N GLY A 261 9.16 -1.55 -4.78
CA GLY A 261 10.01 -2.47 -5.54
C GLY A 261 10.89 -1.74 -6.55
N GLN A 262 10.34 -0.73 -7.24
CA GLN A 262 11.09 0.09 -8.19
C GLN A 262 12.26 0.84 -7.51
N GLU A 263 12.06 1.38 -6.30
CA GLU A 263 13.14 1.98 -5.53
C GLU A 263 14.16 0.94 -5.08
N SER A 264 13.70 -0.22 -4.58
CA SER A 264 14.59 -1.27 -4.07
C SER A 264 15.49 -1.85 -5.16
N MET A 265 15.01 -1.94 -6.40
CA MET A 265 15.83 -2.35 -7.55
C MET A 265 17.03 -1.41 -7.73
N LYS A 266 16.79 -0.10 -7.76
CA LYS A 266 17.86 0.90 -7.87
C LYS A 266 18.79 0.90 -6.66
N GLN A 267 18.26 0.62 -5.46
CA GLN A 267 19.06 0.55 -4.24
C GLN A 267 19.96 -0.68 -4.20
N LEU A 268 19.49 -1.83 -4.66
CA LEU A 268 20.31 -3.04 -4.77
C LEU A 268 21.37 -2.91 -5.86
N GLU A 269 21.07 -2.25 -6.97
CA GLU A 269 22.08 -1.89 -7.99
C GLU A 269 23.22 -1.06 -7.38
N ILE A 270 22.91 -0.04 -6.56
CA ILE A 270 23.91 0.74 -5.81
C ILE A 270 24.70 -0.15 -4.83
N ALA A 271 24.07 -1.15 -4.21
CA ALA A 271 24.74 -2.10 -3.33
C ALA A 271 25.64 -3.08 -4.08
N GLY A 272 25.51 -3.18 -5.41
CA GLY A 272 26.16 -4.19 -6.24
C GLY A 272 25.67 -5.61 -5.93
N ASP A 273 24.39 -5.74 -5.56
CA ASP A 273 23.75 -7.00 -5.22
C ASP A 273 22.44 -7.19 -6.01
N GLU A 274 22.06 -8.44 -6.22
CA GLU A 274 20.76 -8.84 -6.75
C GLU A 274 20.09 -9.82 -5.79
N PRO A 275 18.75 -9.81 -5.66
CA PRO A 275 18.07 -10.71 -4.74
C PRO A 275 17.89 -12.10 -5.36
N ASP A 276 18.21 -13.15 -4.63
CA ASP A 276 17.83 -14.54 -4.98
C ASP A 276 16.40 -14.84 -4.53
N VAL A 277 15.98 -14.22 -3.42
CA VAL A 277 14.66 -14.43 -2.79
C VAL A 277 14.09 -13.11 -2.32
N ILE A 278 12.84 -12.86 -2.65
CA ILE A 278 12.06 -11.75 -2.11
C ILE A 278 10.98 -12.29 -1.18
N VAL A 279 10.95 -11.79 0.05
CA VAL A 279 10.00 -12.20 1.09
C VAL A 279 9.10 -11.01 1.43
N GLY A 280 7.80 -11.22 1.45
CA GLY A 280 6.84 -10.20 1.86
C GLY A 280 5.67 -10.79 2.64
N CYS A 281 5.13 -10.03 3.59
CA CYS A 281 3.95 -10.45 4.32
C CYS A 281 2.68 -10.24 3.49
N THR A 282 1.70 -11.11 3.69
CA THR A 282 0.43 -11.08 2.97
C THR A 282 -0.74 -11.16 3.94
N GLY A 283 -1.49 -10.05 4.00
CA GLY A 283 -2.87 -10.03 4.45
C GLY A 283 -3.75 -9.93 3.20
N GLY A 284 -4.02 -8.70 2.73
CA GLY A 284 -4.66 -8.47 1.42
C GLY A 284 -3.68 -8.35 0.24
N GLY A 285 -2.38 -8.56 0.43
CA GLY A 285 -1.38 -8.65 -0.64
C GLY A 285 -0.58 -7.39 -0.95
N SER A 286 -0.97 -6.20 -0.47
CA SER A 286 -0.34 -4.94 -0.88
C SER A 286 1.14 -4.80 -0.48
N ASN A 287 1.53 -5.35 0.67
CA ASN A 287 2.94 -5.36 1.08
C ASN A 287 3.78 -6.24 0.15
N PHE A 288 3.34 -7.47 -0.08
CA PHE A 288 4.02 -8.40 -0.96
C PHE A 288 4.08 -7.88 -2.40
N ALA A 289 2.97 -7.42 -2.96
CA ALA A 289 2.89 -6.88 -4.31
C ALA A 289 3.85 -5.69 -4.49
N GLY A 290 3.87 -4.76 -3.54
CA GLY A 290 4.70 -3.56 -3.61
C GLY A 290 6.18 -3.86 -3.79
N ILE A 291 6.72 -4.82 -3.05
CA ILE A 291 8.13 -5.19 -3.14
C ILE A 291 8.40 -6.16 -4.30
N SER A 292 7.47 -7.07 -4.62
CA SER A 292 7.74 -8.19 -5.52
C SER A 292 7.38 -7.93 -6.99
N PHE A 293 6.30 -7.20 -7.29
CA PHE A 293 5.79 -7.09 -8.66
C PHE A 293 6.80 -6.53 -9.67
N PRO A 294 7.59 -5.47 -9.39
CA PRO A 294 8.61 -5.01 -10.34
C PRO A 294 9.68 -6.07 -10.66
N TYR A 295 10.03 -6.90 -9.70
CA TYR A 295 10.97 -8.01 -9.91
C TYR A 295 10.30 -9.21 -10.61
N LEU A 296 9.05 -9.51 -10.25
CA LEU A 296 8.29 -10.57 -10.90
C LEU A 296 8.10 -10.27 -12.39
N GLY A 297 7.90 -9.00 -12.76
CA GLY A 297 7.86 -8.58 -14.14
C GLY A 297 9.15 -8.91 -14.92
N LYS A 298 10.33 -8.88 -14.28
CA LYS A 298 11.58 -9.37 -14.88
C LYS A 298 11.57 -10.88 -15.07
N ASN A 299 11.13 -11.65 -14.07
CA ASN A 299 11.01 -13.11 -14.19
C ASN A 299 10.08 -13.51 -15.33
N LEU A 300 8.91 -12.85 -15.46
CA LEU A 300 7.94 -13.13 -16.52
C LEU A 300 8.50 -12.91 -17.93
N LYS A 301 9.50 -12.05 -18.06
CA LYS A 301 10.22 -11.79 -19.32
C LYS A 301 11.44 -12.69 -19.53
N GLY A 302 11.76 -13.56 -18.55
CA GLY A 302 12.99 -14.39 -18.58
C GLY A 302 14.27 -13.61 -18.29
N GLU A 303 14.19 -12.40 -17.74
CA GLU A 303 15.34 -11.54 -17.43
C GLU A 303 15.97 -11.88 -16.05
N SER A 304 15.26 -12.63 -15.20
CA SER A 304 15.73 -13.07 -13.88
C SER A 304 15.05 -14.36 -13.44
N ASN A 305 15.54 -14.98 -12.36
CA ASN A 305 15.00 -16.20 -11.77
C ASN A 305 14.91 -16.05 -10.23
N ILE A 306 14.29 -14.97 -9.77
CA ILE A 306 14.12 -14.66 -8.36
C ILE A 306 12.98 -15.52 -7.79
N LYS A 307 13.18 -16.06 -6.59
CA LYS A 307 12.13 -16.76 -5.84
C LYS A 307 11.31 -15.75 -5.03
N PHE A 308 10.00 -15.95 -5.00
CA PHE A 308 9.08 -15.10 -4.23
C PHE A 308 8.42 -15.93 -3.13
N LEU A 309 8.46 -15.39 -1.90
CA LEU A 309 7.84 -16.00 -0.73
C LEU A 309 6.82 -15.06 -0.10
N ALA A 310 5.55 -15.36 -0.31
CA ALA A 310 4.45 -14.68 0.35
C ALA A 310 4.17 -15.34 1.71
N VAL A 311 4.33 -14.57 2.79
CA VAL A 311 4.16 -15.08 4.16
C VAL A 311 2.83 -14.59 4.72
N GLU A 312 1.94 -15.52 5.04
CA GLU A 312 0.62 -15.23 5.59
C GLU A 312 0.43 -15.77 7.02
N PRO A 313 -0.50 -15.22 7.81
CA PRO A 313 -0.80 -15.73 9.16
C PRO A 313 -1.44 -17.13 9.08
N ALA A 314 -0.96 -18.06 9.91
CA ALA A 314 -1.53 -19.41 10.00
C ALA A 314 -3.03 -19.41 10.42
N ASN A 315 -3.47 -18.40 11.16
CA ASN A 315 -4.86 -18.24 11.59
C ASN A 315 -5.78 -17.59 10.53
N CYS A 316 -5.21 -17.06 9.45
CA CYS A 316 -5.97 -16.45 8.35
C CYS A 316 -5.25 -16.73 7.00
N PRO A 317 -5.15 -18.00 6.58
CA PRO A 317 -4.36 -18.44 5.45
C PRO A 317 -5.10 -18.28 4.11
N SER A 318 -5.29 -17.04 3.66
CA SER A 318 -6.09 -16.74 2.44
C SER A 318 -5.48 -17.31 1.16
N LEU A 319 -4.14 -17.34 1.06
CA LEU A 319 -3.45 -17.83 -0.15
C LEU A 319 -3.39 -19.36 -0.21
N THR A 320 -3.20 -20.04 0.93
CA THR A 320 -2.97 -21.49 0.96
C THR A 320 -4.23 -22.31 1.23
N LYS A 321 -5.22 -21.73 1.91
CA LYS A 321 -6.46 -22.42 2.32
C LYS A 321 -7.72 -21.63 1.97
N GLY A 322 -7.60 -20.51 1.25
CA GLY A 322 -8.73 -19.74 0.75
C GLY A 322 -9.56 -20.58 -0.21
N LYS A 323 -10.86 -20.27 -0.30
CA LYS A 323 -11.77 -20.83 -1.31
C LYS A 323 -12.04 -19.75 -2.35
N PHE A 324 -12.01 -20.13 -3.60
CA PHE A 324 -12.41 -19.33 -4.74
C PHE A 324 -13.82 -19.71 -5.16
#